data_753a89a56a1e4a0b6407c6edad61b1d8
#
_entry.id   753a89a56a1e4a0b6407c6edad61b1d8
#
_cell.length_a   1.000
_cell.length_b   1.000
_cell.length_c   1.000
_cell.angle_alpha   90.00
_cell.angle_beta   90.00
_cell.angle_gamma   90.00
#
_symmetry.space_group_name_H-M   'P 1'
#
loop_
_entity.id
_entity.type
_entity.pdbx_description
1 polymer ?
#
loop_
_entity_poly.entity_id
_entity_poly.type
_entity_poly.pdbx_seq_one_letter_code
_entity_poly.pdbx_strand_id
1 'polypeptide(L)'
;MGIAMAMINISDFVESWIGKGDEKQDTQRFWMDLFQKVLGVEYPAKHLLFEKRVKLEDSTRYIDVYIPETKVLIEQKGSSIDLSKPELQSGGASLTPYNQARRYDNNLPLAEKARWIICCNFQRFEIHD
;
A
#
# COMPACT_ATOMS: atom_id res chain seq x y z
N MET A 1 11.91 15.60 22.66
CA MET A 1 11.10 15.36 21.47
C MET A 1 11.19 13.90 21.07
N GLY A 2 12.12 13.55 20.31
CA GLY A 2 12.56 12.23 19.96
C GLY A 2 11.55 11.09 20.12
N ILE A 3 11.97 10.09 20.89
CA ILE A 3 11.22 8.84 21.04
C ILE A 3 9.83 9.06 21.66
N ALA A 4 9.72 9.95 22.65
CA ALA A 4 8.43 10.19 23.32
C ALA A 4 7.38 10.75 22.36
N MET A 5 7.78 11.68 21.49
CA MET A 5 6.86 12.23 20.49
C MET A 5 6.48 11.20 19.41
N ALA A 6 7.45 10.38 19.00
CA ALA A 6 7.17 9.30 18.05
C ALA A 6 6.16 8.31 18.62
N MET A 7 6.29 7.94 19.90
CA MET A 7 5.33 7.04 20.55
C MET A 7 3.94 7.63 20.64
N ILE A 8 3.82 8.93 20.95
CA ILE A 8 2.53 9.63 20.98
C ILE A 8 1.89 9.62 19.59
N ASN A 9 2.70 9.88 18.55
CA ASN A 9 2.21 9.91 17.19
C ASN A 9 1.72 8.54 16.72
N ILE A 10 2.41 7.47 17.12
CA ILE A 10 1.98 6.10 16.81
C ILE A 10 0.63 5.82 17.45
N SER A 11 0.45 6.18 18.70
CA SER A 11 -0.80 5.99 19.42
C SER A 11 -1.95 6.73 18.76
N ASP A 12 -1.74 7.99 18.40
CA ASP A 12 -2.72 8.80 17.68
C ASP A 12 -3.08 8.18 16.35
N PHE A 13 -2.08 7.70 15.63
CA PHE A 13 -2.29 7.04 14.33
C PHE A 13 -3.19 5.81 14.48
N VAL A 14 -2.88 4.94 15.44
CA VAL A 14 -3.66 3.73 15.69
C VAL A 14 -5.12 4.10 16.05
N GLU A 15 -5.31 5.04 16.94
CA GLU A 15 -6.66 5.49 17.33
C GLU A 15 -7.45 6.04 16.14
N SER A 16 -6.78 6.77 15.27
CA SER A 16 -7.43 7.36 14.10
C SER A 16 -7.92 6.32 13.11
N TRP A 17 -7.25 5.17 13.03
CA TRP A 17 -7.50 4.21 11.96
C TRP A 17 -8.06 2.86 12.42
N ILE A 18 -8.06 2.55 13.71
CA ILE A 18 -8.55 1.26 14.18
C ILE A 18 -10.01 1.06 13.79
N GLY A 19 -10.30 -0.08 13.18
CA GLY A 19 -11.64 -0.43 12.71
C GLY A 19 -12.16 0.39 11.54
N LYS A 20 -11.31 1.20 10.91
CA LYS A 20 -11.69 2.09 9.82
C LYS A 20 -10.85 1.82 8.58
N GLY A 21 -11.29 2.37 7.46
CA GLY A 21 -10.54 2.36 6.23
C GLY A 21 -11.35 1.89 5.04
N ASP A 22 -11.68 2.84 4.17
CA ASP A 22 -12.29 2.58 2.87
C ASP A 22 -11.21 2.64 1.80
N GLU A 23 -11.11 1.62 0.97
CA GLU A 23 -10.04 1.51 0.00
C GLU A 23 -9.96 2.73 -0.93
N LYS A 24 -11.10 3.21 -1.43
CA LYS A 24 -11.11 4.34 -2.35
C LYS A 24 -10.89 5.67 -1.67
N GLN A 25 -11.59 5.90 -0.55
CA GLN A 25 -11.55 7.21 0.11
C GLN A 25 -10.29 7.44 0.91
N ASP A 26 -9.76 6.38 1.53
CA ASP A 26 -8.82 6.54 2.62
C ASP A 26 -7.40 6.08 2.31
N THR A 27 -7.13 5.40 1.19
CA THR A 27 -5.80 4.85 0.90
C THR A 27 -4.72 5.93 0.94
N GLN A 28 -4.89 7.00 0.19
CA GLN A 28 -3.86 8.03 0.12
C GLN A 28 -3.67 8.71 1.47
N ARG A 29 -4.77 9.05 2.13
CA ARG A 29 -4.74 9.72 3.42
C ARG A 29 -4.07 8.85 4.48
N PHE A 30 -4.35 7.55 4.47
CA PHE A 30 -3.75 6.59 5.41
C PHE A 30 -2.22 6.56 5.26
N TRP A 31 -1.73 6.39 4.03
CA TRP A 31 -0.29 6.28 3.79
C TRP A 31 0.43 7.59 4.02
N MET A 32 -0.18 8.72 3.68
CA MET A 32 0.38 10.03 4.01
C MET A 32 0.47 10.22 5.52
N ASP A 33 -0.57 9.82 6.24
CA ASP A 33 -0.64 9.92 7.70
C ASP A 33 0.41 9.03 8.38
N LEU A 34 0.52 7.78 7.90
CA LEU A 34 1.52 6.83 8.41
C LEU A 34 2.94 7.38 8.24
N PHE A 35 3.26 7.84 7.04
CA PHE A 35 4.60 8.38 6.76
C PHE A 35 4.90 9.59 7.63
N GLN A 36 3.95 10.50 7.77
CA GLN A 36 4.17 11.73 8.54
C GLN A 36 4.20 11.49 10.04
N LYS A 37 3.19 10.81 10.58
CA LYS A 37 3.05 10.66 12.03
C LYS A 37 3.90 9.56 12.63
N VAL A 38 4.06 8.45 11.92
CA VAL A 38 4.78 7.30 12.45
C VAL A 38 6.23 7.30 12.03
N LEU A 39 6.48 7.51 10.73
CA LEU A 39 7.84 7.44 10.18
C LEU A 39 8.57 8.78 10.21
N GLY A 40 7.88 9.86 10.55
CA GLY A 40 8.51 11.17 10.68
C GLY A 40 8.96 11.80 9.36
N VAL A 41 8.38 11.39 8.25
CA VAL A 41 8.69 11.94 6.93
C VAL A 41 7.98 13.28 6.79
N GLU A 42 8.74 14.35 6.57
CA GLU A 42 8.19 15.71 6.57
C GLU A 42 7.26 15.98 5.39
N TYR A 43 7.62 15.48 4.20
CA TYR A 43 6.82 15.69 2.99
C TYR A 43 6.54 14.36 2.30
N PRO A 44 5.57 13.59 2.82
CA PRO A 44 5.31 12.24 2.27
C PRO A 44 4.99 12.24 0.77
N ALA A 45 4.34 13.28 0.28
CA ALA A 45 3.97 13.35 -1.14
C ALA A 45 5.17 13.31 -2.09
N LYS A 46 6.36 13.65 -1.60
CA LYS A 46 7.59 13.57 -2.40
C LYS A 46 8.08 12.15 -2.60
N HIS A 47 7.63 11.22 -1.75
CA HIS A 47 8.13 9.85 -1.72
C HIS A 47 7.10 8.82 -2.15
N LEU A 48 5.82 9.15 -2.06
CA LEU A 48 4.73 8.22 -2.34
C LEU A 48 4.14 8.53 -3.72
N LEU A 49 4.13 7.54 -4.60
CA LEU A 49 3.40 7.61 -5.85
C LEU A 49 2.09 6.85 -5.68
N PHE A 50 0.98 7.54 -5.86
CA PHE A 50 -0.34 6.92 -5.78
C PHE A 50 -0.84 6.62 -7.18
N GLU A 51 -1.51 5.48 -7.32
CA GLU A 51 -2.09 5.05 -8.59
C GLU A 51 -1.06 5.04 -9.73
N LYS A 52 0.11 4.45 -9.45
CA LYS A 52 1.15 4.31 -10.46
C LYS A 52 0.67 3.37 -11.56
N ARG A 53 0.72 3.87 -12.78
CA ARG A 53 0.27 3.11 -13.95
C ARG A 53 1.18 1.92 -14.23
N VAL A 54 0.57 0.76 -14.48
CA VAL A 54 1.26 -0.42 -14.96
C VAL A 54 0.47 -0.99 -16.13
N LYS A 55 1.19 -1.31 -17.20
CA LYS A 55 0.55 -1.82 -18.42
C LYS A 55 0.66 -3.34 -18.44
N LEU A 56 -0.49 -3.99 -18.42
CA LEU A 56 -0.61 -5.42 -18.64
C LEU A 56 -0.81 -5.68 -20.14
N GLU A 57 -0.92 -6.95 -20.54
CA GLU A 57 -1.03 -7.31 -21.94
C GLU A 57 -2.15 -6.58 -22.68
N ASP A 58 -3.33 -6.58 -22.11
CA ASP A 58 -4.54 -6.07 -22.76
C ASP A 58 -5.24 -4.96 -21.98
N SER A 59 -4.61 -4.45 -20.91
CA SER A 59 -5.24 -3.44 -20.06
C SER A 59 -4.21 -2.64 -19.29
N THR A 60 -4.64 -1.48 -18.83
CA THR A 60 -3.85 -0.67 -17.91
C THR A 60 -4.43 -0.82 -16.51
N ARG A 61 -3.56 -1.02 -15.53
CA ARG A 61 -3.92 -1.11 -14.13
C ARG A 61 -3.13 -0.07 -13.34
N TYR A 62 -3.49 0.09 -12.08
CA TYR A 62 -2.88 1.11 -11.23
C TYR A 62 -2.45 0.48 -9.92
N ILE A 63 -1.17 0.64 -9.60
CA ILE A 63 -0.61 0.23 -8.32
C ILE A 63 -1.05 1.26 -7.29
N ASP A 64 -1.63 0.80 -6.18
CA ASP A 64 -2.20 1.71 -5.18
C ASP A 64 -1.17 2.69 -4.62
N VAL A 65 -0.03 2.18 -4.18
CA VAL A 65 1.07 3.01 -3.68
C VAL A 65 2.40 2.40 -4.11
N TYR A 66 3.31 3.23 -4.55
CA TYR A 66 4.66 2.80 -4.92
C TYR A 66 5.68 3.79 -4.36
N ILE A 67 6.77 3.27 -3.79
CA ILE A 67 7.84 4.10 -3.21
C ILE A 67 9.10 3.89 -4.03
N PRO A 68 9.48 4.86 -4.90
CA PRO A 68 10.61 4.66 -5.83
C PRO A 68 11.96 4.46 -5.15
N GLU A 69 12.23 5.20 -4.09
CA GLU A 69 13.56 5.18 -3.45
C GLU A 69 13.89 3.81 -2.87
N THR A 70 12.90 3.14 -2.30
CA THR A 70 13.09 1.87 -1.62
C THR A 70 12.53 0.68 -2.41
N LYS A 71 11.93 0.95 -3.57
CA LYS A 71 11.34 -0.09 -4.41
C LYS A 71 10.27 -0.90 -3.66
N VAL A 72 9.33 -0.20 -3.05
CA VAL A 72 8.21 -0.82 -2.34
C VAL A 72 6.94 -0.66 -3.15
N LEU A 73 6.27 -1.78 -3.41
CA LEU A 73 4.97 -1.81 -4.06
C LEU A 73 3.92 -2.19 -3.02
N ILE A 74 2.87 -1.40 -2.91
CA ILE A 74 1.84 -1.59 -1.91
C ILE A 74 0.50 -1.86 -2.58
N GLU A 75 -0.12 -2.98 -2.20
CA GLU A 75 -1.47 -3.33 -2.61
C GLU A 75 -2.40 -3.06 -1.44
N GLN A 76 -3.35 -2.14 -1.62
CA GLN A 76 -4.26 -1.72 -0.56
C GLN A 76 -5.63 -2.36 -0.72
N LYS A 77 -6.17 -2.85 0.39
CA LYS A 77 -7.54 -3.39 0.45
C LYS A 77 -8.32 -2.67 1.55
N GLY A 78 -9.65 -2.78 1.48
CA GLY A 78 -10.53 -2.23 2.51
C GLY A 78 -10.37 -2.95 3.84
N SER A 79 -10.82 -2.30 4.91
CA SER A 79 -10.60 -2.79 6.27
C SER A 79 -11.24 -4.14 6.58
N SER A 80 -12.27 -4.53 5.83
CA SER A 80 -12.97 -5.81 6.04
C SER A 80 -12.41 -6.96 5.22
N ILE A 81 -11.42 -6.71 4.36
CA ILE A 81 -10.90 -7.70 3.44
C ILE A 81 -9.85 -8.57 4.14
N ASP A 82 -9.96 -9.88 3.98
CA ASP A 82 -8.97 -10.84 4.46
C ASP A 82 -7.85 -10.96 3.43
N LEU A 83 -6.64 -10.54 3.81
CA LEU A 83 -5.49 -10.51 2.90
C LEU A 83 -5.03 -11.90 2.46
N SER A 84 -5.43 -12.94 3.16
CA SER A 84 -5.03 -14.30 2.82
C SER A 84 -5.94 -14.96 1.77
N LYS A 85 -7.05 -14.33 1.43
CA LYS A 85 -8.06 -14.93 0.55
C LYS A 85 -8.06 -14.30 -0.83
N PRO A 86 -8.29 -15.12 -1.87
CA PRO A 86 -8.41 -14.58 -3.22
C PRO A 86 -9.72 -13.83 -3.40
N GLU A 87 -9.65 -12.79 -4.25
CA GLU A 87 -10.82 -12.03 -4.69
C GLU A 87 -10.95 -12.15 -6.19
N LEU A 88 -12.20 -12.17 -6.67
CA LEU A 88 -12.49 -12.21 -8.09
C LEU A 88 -12.06 -10.89 -8.75
N GLN A 89 -11.25 -10.99 -9.79
CA GLN A 89 -10.81 -9.84 -10.57
C GLN A 89 -11.72 -9.62 -11.77
N SER A 90 -11.68 -8.43 -12.36
CA SER A 90 -12.51 -8.08 -13.51
C SER A 90 -12.27 -8.97 -14.72
N GLY A 91 -11.12 -9.62 -14.82
CA GLY A 91 -10.81 -10.56 -15.90
C GLY A 91 -11.25 -12.00 -15.63
N GLY A 92 -11.96 -12.27 -14.52
CA GLY A 92 -12.42 -13.60 -14.16
C GLY A 92 -11.48 -14.43 -13.31
N ALA A 93 -10.22 -14.00 -13.12
CA ALA A 93 -9.27 -14.68 -12.26
C ALA A 93 -9.52 -14.32 -10.81
N SER A 94 -9.27 -15.29 -9.90
CA SER A 94 -9.29 -15.03 -8.46
C SER A 94 -7.85 -14.94 -7.97
N LEU A 95 -7.50 -13.79 -7.39
CA LEU A 95 -6.15 -13.51 -6.93
C LEU A 95 -6.15 -13.01 -5.50
N THR A 96 -5.18 -13.49 -4.69
CA THR A 96 -4.91 -12.86 -3.40
C THR A 96 -4.32 -11.46 -3.64
N PRO A 97 -4.37 -10.58 -2.65
CA PRO A 97 -3.70 -9.27 -2.79
C PRO A 97 -2.22 -9.41 -3.18
N TYR A 98 -1.52 -10.34 -2.58
CA TYR A 98 -0.11 -10.59 -2.93
C TYR A 98 0.06 -11.00 -4.39
N ASN A 99 -0.75 -11.94 -4.88
CA ASN A 99 -0.66 -12.38 -6.26
C ASN A 99 -1.03 -11.26 -7.25
N GLN A 100 -1.97 -10.41 -6.87
CA GLN A 100 -2.31 -9.23 -7.67
C GLN A 100 -1.12 -8.28 -7.74
N ALA A 101 -0.47 -8.02 -6.61
CA ALA A 101 0.72 -7.17 -6.55
C ALA A 101 1.87 -7.76 -7.38
N ARG A 102 2.08 -9.07 -7.29
CA ARG A 102 3.11 -9.76 -8.09
C ARG A 102 2.84 -9.65 -9.57
N ARG A 103 1.58 -9.75 -9.97
CA ARG A 103 1.20 -9.58 -11.37
C ARG A 103 1.57 -8.20 -11.88
N TYR A 104 1.33 -7.17 -11.09
CA TYR A 104 1.73 -5.80 -11.45
C TYR A 104 3.24 -5.68 -11.51
N ASP A 105 3.92 -6.18 -10.51
CA ASP A 105 5.39 -6.11 -10.44
C ASP A 105 6.04 -6.79 -11.65
N ASN A 106 5.52 -7.95 -12.05
CA ASN A 106 6.04 -8.68 -13.20
C ASN A 106 5.96 -7.90 -14.50
N ASN A 107 5.08 -6.90 -14.57
CA ASN A 107 4.88 -6.06 -15.75
C ASN A 107 5.57 -4.70 -15.65
N LEU A 108 6.29 -4.43 -14.56
CA LEU A 108 7.06 -3.20 -14.43
C LEU A 108 8.40 -3.32 -15.16
N PRO A 109 8.95 -2.19 -15.65
CA PRO A 109 10.32 -2.17 -16.16
C PRO A 109 11.30 -2.66 -15.12
N LEU A 110 12.40 -3.24 -15.57
CA LEU A 110 13.42 -3.82 -14.67
C LEU A 110 13.86 -2.82 -13.59
N ALA A 111 14.07 -1.56 -13.95
CA ALA A 111 14.53 -0.55 -13.01
C ALA A 111 13.49 -0.21 -11.93
N GLU A 112 12.23 -0.58 -12.15
CA GLU A 112 11.14 -0.27 -11.23
C GLU A 112 10.62 -1.49 -10.48
N LYS A 113 11.18 -2.67 -10.72
CA LYS A 113 10.70 -3.87 -10.05
C LYS A 113 10.85 -3.76 -8.53
N ALA A 114 9.85 -4.24 -7.83
CA ALA A 114 9.78 -4.10 -6.38
C ALA A 114 10.82 -4.98 -5.67
N ARG A 115 11.47 -4.41 -4.68
CA ARG A 115 12.25 -5.15 -3.69
C ARG A 115 11.33 -5.75 -2.63
N TRP A 116 10.31 -4.97 -2.24
CA TRP A 116 9.37 -5.36 -1.19
C TRP A 116 7.94 -5.17 -1.69
N ILE A 117 7.08 -6.10 -1.36
CA ILE A 117 5.65 -5.97 -1.60
C ILE A 117 4.95 -5.94 -0.25
N ILE A 118 4.10 -4.94 -0.05
CA ILE A 118 3.29 -4.81 1.16
C ILE A 118 1.83 -4.91 0.78
N CYS A 119 1.10 -5.82 1.43
CA CYS A 119 -0.35 -5.89 1.33
C CYS A 119 -0.94 -5.35 2.63
N CYS A 120 -1.90 -4.45 2.52
CA CYS A 120 -2.45 -3.74 3.66
C CYS A 120 -3.96 -3.63 3.56
N ASN A 121 -4.64 -3.77 4.70
CA ASN A 121 -6.10 -3.56 4.78
C ASN A 121 -6.45 -2.55 5.88
N PHE A 122 -5.59 -1.58 6.15
CA PHE A 122 -5.70 -0.58 7.22
C PHE A 122 -5.50 -1.14 8.62
N GLN A 123 -5.78 -2.40 8.83
CA GLN A 123 -5.67 -3.05 10.15
C GLN A 123 -4.44 -3.97 10.23
N ARG A 124 -3.93 -4.39 9.10
CA ARG A 124 -2.87 -5.37 9.02
C ARG A 124 -1.95 -5.08 7.84
N PHE A 125 -0.67 -5.33 8.04
CA PHE A 125 0.36 -5.24 7.01
C PHE A 125 0.97 -6.61 6.81
N GLU A 126 1.07 -7.06 5.55
CA GLU A 126 1.87 -8.23 5.18
C GLU A 126 3.03 -7.75 4.34
N ILE A 127 4.25 -8.04 4.77
CA ILE A 127 5.46 -7.61 4.08
C ILE A 127 6.14 -8.82 3.46
N HIS A 128 6.34 -8.77 2.15
CA HIS A 128 6.95 -9.85 1.37
C HIS A 128 8.25 -9.38 0.77
N ASP A 129 9.29 -10.19 0.93
CA ASP A 129 10.60 -9.94 0.32
C ASP A 129 10.62 -10.48 -1.13
#